data_cd7e11d263c1c58fd5533b33736fb4a6
#
_entry.id   cd7e11d263c1c58fd5533b33736fb4a6
#
_cell.length_a   1.000
_cell.length_b   1.000
_cell.length_c   1.000
_cell.angle_alpha   90.00
_cell.angle_beta   90.00
_cell.angle_gamma   90.00
#
_symmetry.space_group_name_H-M   'P 1'
#
loop_
_entity.id
_entity.type
_entity.pdbx_description
1 polymer ?
#
loop_
_entity_poly.entity_id
_entity_poly.type
_entity_poly.pdbx_seq_one_letter_code
_entity_poly.pdbx_strand_id
1 'polypeptide(L)'
;MAKEKSKDQLEAEQAAQQAAEQAAQQEEQRKKDEAAAELKKKVDAAIAEASTGFDAANTALVAAENAVATLHEGSVLDEVKAVETTVTDALKAGKAALKDVKAAARKVKDNDDLKQAVASTEGLVERINGALKDVKGRISAAREATKAAEKQKREAEKAEKQRLAEEERQRKLQEREANKEPEQNGIRRPGTGTLCRAAWDMFDAVSTVLGSTAPIGYVLPVALDRGLNEANVKAEYARWKKYHGITGRVDIPVPAEVRDAANAVEIPVANAVM
;
A
#
# COMPACT_ATOMS: atom_id res chain seq x y z
N MET A 1 114.37 24.61 -3.93
CA MET A 1 114.62 23.51 -4.90
C MET A 1 113.35 22.66 -5.00
N ALA A 2 112.59 22.88 -6.04
CA ALA A 2 111.46 21.98 -6.33
C ALA A 2 112.01 20.72 -7.01
N LYS A 3 111.76 19.53 -6.35
CA LYS A 3 112.13 18.29 -7.00
C LYS A 3 111.20 18.05 -8.15
N GLU A 4 111.73 18.03 -9.37
CA GLU A 4 111.02 17.58 -10.56
C GLU A 4 110.63 16.11 -10.33
N LYS A 5 109.30 15.83 -10.35
CA LYS A 5 108.79 14.47 -10.34
C LYS A 5 109.24 13.77 -11.60
N SER A 6 109.71 12.53 -11.47
CA SER A 6 110.11 11.74 -12.62
C SER A 6 108.91 11.46 -13.51
N LYS A 7 109.08 11.28 -14.80
CA LYS A 7 108.01 11.01 -15.77
C LYS A 7 107.14 9.83 -15.36
N ASP A 8 107.79 8.80 -14.84
CA ASP A 8 107.13 7.58 -14.32
C ASP A 8 106.18 7.81 -13.11
N GLN A 9 106.52 8.83 -12.26
CA GLN A 9 105.66 9.23 -11.13
C GLN A 9 104.44 10.01 -11.57
N LEU A 10 104.59 10.81 -12.66
CA LEU A 10 103.46 11.54 -13.24
C LEU A 10 102.46 10.58 -13.96
N GLU A 11 102.97 9.59 -14.70
CA GLU A 11 102.16 8.56 -15.37
C GLU A 11 101.45 7.64 -14.36
N ALA A 12 102.12 7.26 -13.26
CA ALA A 12 101.47 6.49 -12.17
C ALA A 12 100.38 7.28 -11.43
N GLU A 13 100.63 8.63 -11.23
CA GLU A 13 99.62 9.48 -10.60
C GLU A 13 98.41 9.73 -11.52
N GLN A 14 98.65 9.86 -12.83
CA GLN A 14 97.56 9.96 -13.83
C GLN A 14 96.76 8.64 -13.94
N ALA A 15 97.46 7.48 -13.95
CA ALA A 15 96.80 6.17 -13.96
C ALA A 15 95.93 5.91 -12.67
N ALA A 16 96.48 6.32 -11.51
CA ALA A 16 95.76 6.27 -10.26
C ALA A 16 94.51 7.16 -10.19
N GLN A 17 94.66 8.40 -10.77
CA GLN A 17 93.54 9.34 -10.91
C GLN A 17 92.42 8.75 -11.83
N GLN A 18 92.86 8.21 -12.99
CA GLN A 18 91.90 7.57 -13.92
C GLN A 18 91.18 6.35 -13.32
N ALA A 19 91.95 5.51 -12.57
CA ALA A 19 91.36 4.38 -11.88
C ALA A 19 90.35 4.80 -10.78
N ALA A 20 90.69 5.87 -10.05
CA ALA A 20 89.81 6.42 -9.02
C ALA A 20 88.55 7.06 -9.64
N GLU A 21 88.70 7.73 -10.78
CA GLU A 21 87.56 8.30 -11.49
C GLU A 21 86.64 7.23 -12.10
N GLN A 22 87.23 6.16 -12.69
CA GLN A 22 86.47 4.99 -13.14
C GLN A 22 85.74 4.25 -12.00
N ALA A 23 86.38 4.10 -10.87
CA ALA A 23 85.77 3.48 -9.69
C ALA A 23 84.59 4.33 -9.17
N ALA A 24 84.74 5.65 -9.13
CA ALA A 24 83.68 6.57 -8.74
C ALA A 24 82.48 6.55 -9.74
N GLN A 25 82.78 6.49 -11.03
CA GLN A 25 81.72 6.35 -12.06
C GLN A 25 81.00 5.01 -11.96
N GLN A 26 81.70 3.90 -11.70
CA GLN A 26 81.12 2.58 -11.49
C GLN A 26 80.22 2.57 -10.23
N GLU A 27 80.69 3.19 -9.16
CA GLU A 27 79.90 3.25 -7.91
C GLU A 27 78.65 4.12 -8.09
N GLU A 28 78.75 5.23 -8.81
CA GLU A 28 77.62 6.09 -9.15
C GLU A 28 76.60 5.33 -10.03
N GLN A 29 77.11 4.61 -11.04
CA GLN A 29 76.23 3.78 -11.89
C GLN A 29 75.54 2.67 -11.12
N ARG A 30 76.27 1.98 -10.23
CA ARG A 30 75.66 0.96 -9.35
C ARG A 30 74.61 1.53 -8.45
N LYS A 31 74.80 2.71 -7.85
CA LYS A 31 73.77 3.39 -7.03
C LYS A 31 72.54 3.78 -7.89
N LYS A 32 72.75 4.21 -9.15
CA LYS A 32 71.66 4.49 -10.08
C LYS A 32 70.90 3.22 -10.45
N ASP A 33 71.56 2.12 -10.70
CA ASP A 33 70.98 0.85 -11.04
C ASP A 33 70.19 0.23 -9.84
N GLU A 34 70.74 0.34 -8.63
CA GLU A 34 70.08 -0.06 -7.39
C GLU A 34 68.81 0.76 -7.13
N ALA A 35 68.90 2.12 -7.32
CA ALA A 35 67.75 3.00 -7.17
C ALA A 35 66.67 2.74 -8.24
N ALA A 36 67.07 2.46 -9.48
CA ALA A 36 66.13 2.09 -10.57
C ALA A 36 65.46 0.74 -10.28
N ALA A 37 66.17 -0.26 -9.76
CA ALA A 37 65.62 -1.57 -9.38
C ALA A 37 64.62 -1.44 -8.22
N GLU A 38 64.93 -0.59 -7.23
CA GLU A 38 64.03 -0.30 -6.12
C GLU A 38 62.73 0.42 -6.56
N LEU A 39 62.90 1.42 -7.46
CA LEU A 39 61.76 2.12 -8.04
C LEU A 39 60.88 1.15 -8.81
N LYS A 40 61.47 0.28 -9.65
CA LYS A 40 60.74 -0.73 -10.41
C LYS A 40 59.92 -1.64 -9.48
N LYS A 41 60.52 -2.15 -8.37
CA LYS A 41 59.80 -2.94 -7.38
C LYS A 41 58.62 -2.20 -6.75
N LYS A 42 58.75 -0.90 -6.47
CA LYS A 42 57.67 -0.07 -5.94
C LYS A 42 56.56 0.13 -6.97
N VAL A 43 56.89 0.31 -8.25
CA VAL A 43 55.94 0.41 -9.36
C VAL A 43 55.18 -0.92 -9.51
N ASP A 44 55.88 -2.03 -9.61
CA ASP A 44 55.28 -3.35 -9.79
C ASP A 44 54.34 -3.70 -8.62
N ALA A 45 54.71 -3.39 -7.39
CA ALA A 45 53.86 -3.59 -6.22
C ALA A 45 52.61 -2.70 -6.25
N ALA A 46 52.76 -1.42 -6.65
CA ALA A 46 51.60 -0.52 -6.75
C ALA A 46 50.64 -0.94 -7.88
N ILE A 47 51.13 -1.44 -9.00
CA ILE A 47 50.32 -1.98 -10.10
C ILE A 47 49.55 -3.22 -9.62
N ALA A 48 50.19 -4.14 -8.89
CA ALA A 48 49.54 -5.31 -8.36
C ALA A 48 48.41 -4.96 -7.37
N GLU A 49 48.66 -4.00 -6.47
CA GLU A 49 47.61 -3.49 -5.55
C GLU A 49 46.46 -2.82 -6.32
N ALA A 50 46.75 -2.01 -7.34
CA ALA A 50 45.75 -1.35 -8.16
C ALA A 50 44.90 -2.38 -8.95
N SER A 51 45.55 -3.43 -9.48
CA SER A 51 44.85 -4.53 -10.18
C SER A 51 43.88 -5.24 -9.23
N THR A 52 44.31 -5.57 -8.01
CA THR A 52 43.46 -6.19 -6.99
C THR A 52 42.24 -5.30 -6.67
N GLY A 53 42.45 -3.99 -6.53
CA GLY A 53 41.36 -3.05 -6.29
C GLY A 53 40.40 -2.96 -7.50
N PHE A 54 40.94 -2.93 -8.74
CA PHE A 54 40.11 -2.95 -9.94
C PHE A 54 39.23 -4.21 -10.04
N ASP A 55 39.80 -5.38 -9.76
CA ASP A 55 39.10 -6.66 -9.78
C ASP A 55 37.97 -6.70 -8.72
N ALA A 56 38.24 -6.16 -7.55
CA ALA A 56 37.23 -6.02 -6.51
C ALA A 56 36.08 -5.07 -6.93
N ALA A 57 36.38 -3.95 -7.57
CA ALA A 57 35.36 -3.05 -8.11
C ALA A 57 34.55 -3.69 -9.23
N ASN A 58 35.20 -4.44 -10.12
CA ASN A 58 34.54 -5.18 -11.19
C ASN A 58 33.61 -6.28 -10.63
N THR A 59 34.05 -7.01 -9.63
CA THR A 59 33.20 -8.00 -8.93
C THR A 59 31.97 -7.33 -8.32
N ALA A 60 32.13 -6.17 -7.70
CA ALA A 60 31.03 -5.40 -7.18
C ALA A 60 30.04 -4.93 -8.27
N LEU A 61 30.54 -4.51 -9.41
CA LEU A 61 29.72 -4.13 -10.58
C LEU A 61 28.90 -5.32 -11.08
N VAL A 62 29.53 -6.48 -11.28
CA VAL A 62 28.85 -7.70 -11.74
C VAL A 62 27.75 -8.12 -10.76
N ALA A 63 28.00 -8.03 -9.45
CA ALA A 63 26.99 -8.30 -8.45
C ALA A 63 25.80 -7.33 -8.54
N ALA A 64 26.06 -6.05 -8.76
CA ALA A 64 25.00 -5.04 -8.93
C ALA A 64 24.19 -5.29 -10.22
N GLU A 65 24.84 -5.55 -11.33
CA GLU A 65 24.19 -5.81 -12.62
C GLU A 65 23.35 -7.08 -12.58
N ASN A 66 23.86 -8.15 -11.99
CA ASN A 66 23.11 -9.40 -11.80
C ASN A 66 21.87 -9.16 -10.90
N ALA A 67 22.01 -8.41 -9.82
CA ALA A 67 20.87 -8.08 -8.97
C ALA A 67 19.81 -7.28 -9.74
N VAL A 68 20.20 -6.28 -10.52
CA VAL A 68 19.26 -5.49 -11.34
C VAL A 68 18.59 -6.33 -12.41
N ALA A 69 19.30 -7.29 -13.01
CA ALA A 69 18.77 -8.20 -14.03
C ALA A 69 17.65 -9.12 -13.51
N THR A 70 17.54 -9.34 -12.19
CA THR A 70 16.41 -10.09 -11.62
C THR A 70 15.09 -9.31 -11.62
N LEU A 71 15.14 -7.99 -11.79
CA LEU A 71 13.96 -7.13 -11.78
C LEU A 71 13.26 -7.12 -13.14
N HIS A 72 11.96 -7.39 -13.14
CA HIS A 72 11.07 -7.29 -14.28
C HIS A 72 9.97 -6.23 -14.04
N GLU A 73 9.14 -5.98 -15.06
CA GLU A 73 8.11 -4.93 -15.02
C GLU A 73 7.01 -5.15 -13.97
N GLY A 74 6.83 -6.39 -13.50
CA GLY A 74 5.88 -6.78 -12.46
C GLY A 74 6.50 -6.99 -11.07
N SER A 75 7.79 -6.69 -10.87
CA SER A 75 8.46 -6.90 -9.58
C SER A 75 7.79 -6.13 -8.45
N VAL A 76 7.50 -6.83 -7.35
CA VAL A 76 6.86 -6.22 -6.17
C VAL A 76 7.85 -5.35 -5.40
N LEU A 77 7.31 -4.40 -4.63
CA LEU A 77 8.11 -3.39 -3.92
C LEU A 77 9.22 -4.00 -3.05
N ASP A 78 8.97 -5.12 -2.41
CA ASP A 78 9.94 -5.74 -1.50
C ASP A 78 11.10 -6.42 -2.26
N GLU A 79 10.86 -6.98 -3.44
CA GLU A 79 11.91 -7.47 -4.35
C GLU A 79 12.81 -6.32 -4.80
N VAL A 80 12.22 -5.19 -5.21
CA VAL A 80 12.99 -4.03 -5.66
C VAL A 80 13.82 -3.44 -4.52
N LYS A 81 13.33 -3.42 -3.28
CA LYS A 81 14.10 -2.99 -2.10
C LYS A 81 15.25 -3.96 -1.77
N ALA A 82 15.05 -5.25 -1.92
CA ALA A 82 16.12 -6.23 -1.71
C ALA A 82 17.27 -5.98 -2.70
N VAL A 83 16.94 -5.73 -3.97
CA VAL A 83 17.93 -5.35 -4.99
C VAL A 83 18.59 -4.00 -4.67
N GLU A 84 17.86 -2.99 -4.17
CA GLU A 84 18.44 -1.71 -3.72
C GLU A 84 19.54 -1.95 -2.67
N THR A 85 19.29 -2.84 -1.71
CA THR A 85 20.26 -3.18 -0.67
C THR A 85 21.52 -3.78 -1.29
N THR A 86 21.37 -4.77 -2.18
CA THR A 86 22.50 -5.42 -2.86
C THR A 86 23.33 -4.42 -3.67
N VAL A 87 22.68 -3.57 -4.46
CA VAL A 87 23.37 -2.54 -5.27
C VAL A 87 24.03 -1.47 -4.38
N THR A 88 23.42 -1.14 -3.24
CA THR A 88 24.02 -0.20 -2.27
C THR A 88 25.30 -0.78 -1.65
N ASP A 89 25.30 -2.06 -1.30
CA ASP A 89 26.47 -2.73 -0.76
C ASP A 89 27.55 -2.90 -1.82
N ALA A 90 27.19 -3.21 -3.06
CA ALA A 90 28.11 -3.20 -4.19
C ALA A 90 28.74 -1.80 -4.41
N LEU A 91 27.96 -0.72 -4.28
CA LEU A 91 28.49 0.63 -4.39
C LEU A 91 29.48 0.98 -3.27
N LYS A 92 29.24 0.51 -2.04
CA LYS A 92 30.18 0.67 -0.91
C LYS A 92 31.49 -0.08 -1.18
N ALA A 93 31.38 -1.34 -1.66
CA ALA A 93 32.54 -2.15 -2.00
C ALA A 93 33.34 -1.50 -3.16
N GLY A 94 32.70 -1.06 -4.21
CA GLY A 94 33.34 -0.37 -5.34
C GLY A 94 34.05 0.92 -4.92
N LYS A 95 33.45 1.72 -4.04
CA LYS A 95 34.08 2.94 -3.49
C LYS A 95 35.29 2.62 -2.61
N ALA A 96 35.25 1.54 -1.82
CA ALA A 96 36.40 1.08 -1.03
C ALA A 96 37.53 0.66 -1.97
N ALA A 97 37.22 -0.15 -2.97
CA ALA A 97 38.18 -0.58 -3.98
C ALA A 97 38.84 0.62 -4.73
N LEU A 98 38.04 1.61 -5.14
CA LEU A 98 38.54 2.85 -5.73
C LEU A 98 39.49 3.62 -4.80
N LYS A 99 39.21 3.65 -3.50
CA LYS A 99 40.08 4.26 -2.51
C LYS A 99 41.45 3.55 -2.47
N ASP A 100 41.44 2.22 -2.52
CA ASP A 100 42.66 1.40 -2.50
C ASP A 100 43.48 1.60 -3.79
N VAL A 101 42.83 1.60 -4.96
CA VAL A 101 43.49 1.93 -6.26
C VAL A 101 44.09 3.31 -6.23
N LYS A 102 43.40 4.34 -5.72
CA LYS A 102 43.93 5.71 -5.56
C LYS A 102 45.09 5.77 -4.58
N ALA A 103 45.05 4.95 -3.50
CA ALA A 103 46.16 4.84 -2.56
C ALA A 103 47.41 4.23 -3.21
N ALA A 104 47.26 3.18 -4.01
CA ALA A 104 48.30 2.56 -4.79
C ALA A 104 48.93 3.57 -5.80
N ALA A 105 48.07 4.27 -6.53
CA ALA A 105 48.53 5.29 -7.51
C ALA A 105 49.34 6.44 -6.87
N ARG A 106 49.07 6.79 -5.59
CA ARG A 106 49.83 7.81 -4.86
C ARG A 106 51.24 7.37 -4.46
N LYS A 107 51.52 6.06 -4.40
CA LYS A 107 52.85 5.53 -4.07
C LYS A 107 53.88 5.77 -5.17
N VAL A 108 53.41 5.88 -6.41
CA VAL A 108 54.26 6.09 -7.58
C VAL A 108 53.70 7.26 -8.41
N LYS A 109 54.45 8.35 -8.47
CA LYS A 109 54.04 9.52 -9.24
C LYS A 109 54.26 9.25 -10.74
N ASP A 110 53.31 9.82 -11.55
CA ASP A 110 53.40 9.88 -13.01
C ASP A 110 53.49 8.53 -13.75
N ASN A 111 52.93 7.47 -13.17
CA ASN A 111 52.76 6.21 -13.86
C ASN A 111 51.40 6.16 -14.57
N ASP A 112 51.41 5.95 -15.88
CA ASP A 112 50.21 6.05 -16.72
C ASP A 112 49.28 4.82 -16.54
N ASP A 113 49.83 3.63 -16.26
CA ASP A 113 49.06 2.44 -15.99
C ASP A 113 48.19 2.62 -14.72
N LEU A 114 48.79 3.25 -13.69
CA LEU A 114 48.07 3.55 -12.45
C LEU A 114 47.02 4.65 -12.64
N LYS A 115 47.27 5.66 -13.45
CA LYS A 115 46.26 6.66 -13.81
C LYS A 115 45.10 6.02 -14.57
N GLN A 116 45.39 5.13 -15.50
CA GLN A 116 44.36 4.37 -16.23
C GLN A 116 43.55 3.44 -15.31
N ALA A 117 44.21 2.75 -14.39
CA ALA A 117 43.51 1.93 -13.39
C ALA A 117 42.54 2.72 -12.53
N VAL A 118 42.94 3.95 -12.08
CA VAL A 118 42.06 4.85 -11.36
C VAL A 118 40.86 5.24 -12.21
N ALA A 119 41.07 5.70 -13.44
CA ALA A 119 39.98 6.14 -14.32
C ALA A 119 39.01 4.98 -14.65
N SER A 120 39.55 3.80 -14.92
CA SER A 120 38.73 2.61 -15.18
C SER A 120 37.90 2.22 -13.97
N THR A 121 38.49 2.26 -12.75
CA THR A 121 37.76 1.94 -11.51
C THR A 121 36.72 3.00 -11.20
N GLU A 122 36.98 4.28 -11.46
CA GLU A 122 35.96 5.35 -11.36
C GLU A 122 34.78 5.07 -12.28
N GLY A 123 35.02 4.67 -13.52
CA GLY A 123 33.98 4.28 -14.47
C GLY A 123 33.11 3.11 -13.97
N LEU A 124 33.72 2.10 -13.32
CA LEU A 124 32.98 0.99 -12.71
C LEU A 124 32.06 1.51 -11.57
N VAL A 125 32.60 2.35 -10.70
CA VAL A 125 31.83 2.93 -9.58
C VAL A 125 30.68 3.81 -10.08
N GLU A 126 30.87 4.56 -11.16
CA GLU A 126 29.81 5.36 -11.80
C GLU A 126 28.71 4.47 -12.38
N ARG A 127 29.05 3.35 -13.01
CA ARG A 127 28.06 2.36 -13.51
C ARG A 127 27.22 1.79 -12.36
N ILE A 128 27.84 1.41 -11.23
CA ILE A 128 27.11 0.94 -10.05
C ILE A 128 26.17 2.03 -9.50
N ASN A 129 26.63 3.27 -9.49
CA ASN A 129 25.81 4.40 -9.04
C ASN A 129 24.63 4.69 -9.99
N GLY A 130 24.82 4.50 -11.30
CA GLY A 130 23.76 4.54 -12.30
C GLY A 130 22.72 3.46 -12.04
N ALA A 131 23.14 2.21 -11.82
CA ALA A 131 22.26 1.10 -11.47
C ALA A 131 21.44 1.38 -10.19
N LEU A 132 22.06 1.99 -9.17
CA LEU A 132 21.35 2.40 -7.95
C LEU A 132 20.27 3.45 -8.22
N LYS A 133 20.55 4.42 -9.10
CA LYS A 133 19.55 5.41 -9.53
C LYS A 133 18.35 4.76 -10.20
N ASP A 134 18.59 3.82 -11.09
CA ASP A 134 17.52 3.11 -11.80
C ASP A 134 16.65 2.29 -10.84
N VAL A 135 17.26 1.59 -9.90
CA VAL A 135 16.52 0.84 -8.86
C VAL A 135 15.67 1.78 -8.00
N LYS A 136 16.19 2.94 -7.60
CA LYS A 136 15.42 3.95 -6.86
C LYS A 136 14.24 4.49 -7.67
N GLY A 137 14.42 4.69 -8.96
CA GLY A 137 13.33 5.05 -9.87
C GLY A 137 12.23 3.98 -9.89
N ARG A 138 12.60 2.70 -9.99
CA ARG A 138 11.66 1.57 -9.93
C ARG A 138 10.94 1.46 -8.58
N ILE A 139 11.60 1.74 -7.46
CA ILE A 139 10.96 1.82 -6.13
C ILE A 139 9.88 2.89 -6.11
N SER A 140 10.17 4.08 -6.64
CA SER A 140 9.17 5.15 -6.71
C SER A 140 7.97 4.75 -7.55
N ALA A 141 8.19 4.17 -8.72
CA ALA A 141 7.13 3.69 -9.59
C ALA A 141 6.29 2.56 -8.94
N ALA A 142 6.94 1.59 -8.30
CA ALA A 142 6.26 0.51 -7.58
C ALA A 142 5.41 1.03 -6.41
N ARG A 143 5.88 2.04 -5.67
CA ARG A 143 5.10 2.69 -4.60
C ARG A 143 3.88 3.42 -5.14
N GLU A 144 4.01 4.12 -6.26
CA GLU A 144 2.89 4.80 -6.91
C GLU A 144 1.86 3.81 -7.45
N ALA A 145 2.31 2.73 -8.08
CA ALA A 145 1.44 1.66 -8.55
C ALA A 145 0.67 1.01 -7.39
N THR A 146 1.34 0.71 -6.27
CA THR A 146 0.70 0.16 -5.07
C THR A 146 -0.36 1.10 -4.51
N LYS A 147 -0.06 2.41 -4.40
CA LYS A 147 -1.04 3.42 -3.95
C LYS A 147 -2.23 3.55 -4.90
N ALA A 148 -1.98 3.49 -6.21
CA ALA A 148 -3.05 3.55 -7.22
C ALA A 148 -3.96 2.32 -7.13
N ALA A 149 -3.39 1.12 -7.00
CA ALA A 149 -4.15 -0.11 -6.82
C ALA A 149 -4.98 -0.12 -5.52
N GLU A 150 -4.41 0.36 -4.41
CA GLU A 150 -5.13 0.48 -3.14
C GLU A 150 -6.28 1.49 -3.24
N LYS A 151 -6.06 2.62 -3.92
CA LYS A 151 -7.11 3.62 -4.17
C LYS A 151 -8.24 3.02 -5.01
N GLN A 152 -7.93 2.33 -6.10
CA GLN A 152 -8.93 1.66 -6.93
C GLN A 152 -9.72 0.62 -6.15
N LYS A 153 -9.05 -0.19 -5.32
CA LYS A 153 -9.71 -1.17 -4.46
C LYS A 153 -10.69 -0.51 -3.49
N ARG A 154 -10.30 0.58 -2.84
CA ARG A 154 -11.18 1.34 -1.94
C ARG A 154 -12.36 1.98 -2.67
N GLU A 155 -12.15 2.47 -3.88
CA GLU A 155 -13.23 3.02 -4.72
C GLU A 155 -14.21 1.92 -5.15
N ALA A 156 -13.71 0.75 -5.56
CA ALA A 156 -14.53 -0.40 -5.89
C ALA A 156 -15.36 -0.90 -4.70
N GLU A 157 -14.75 -1.01 -3.51
CA GLU A 157 -15.45 -1.40 -2.27
C GLU A 157 -16.57 -0.38 -1.90
N LYS A 158 -16.29 0.93 -2.07
CA LYS A 158 -17.31 1.97 -1.84
C LYS A 158 -18.46 1.88 -2.84
N ALA A 159 -18.15 1.69 -4.12
CA ALA A 159 -19.15 1.55 -5.16
C ALA A 159 -20.05 0.32 -4.94
N GLU A 160 -19.44 -0.81 -4.56
CA GLU A 160 -20.19 -2.02 -4.23
C GLU A 160 -21.11 -1.83 -3.02
N LYS A 161 -20.59 -1.21 -1.96
CA LYS A 161 -21.41 -0.89 -0.77
C LYS A 161 -22.57 0.04 -1.09
N GLN A 162 -22.36 1.04 -1.95
CA GLN A 162 -23.41 1.93 -2.40
C GLN A 162 -24.46 1.18 -3.22
N ARG A 163 -24.03 0.30 -4.13
CA ARG A 163 -24.96 -0.53 -4.92
C ARG A 163 -25.83 -1.41 -4.05
N LEU A 164 -25.23 -2.13 -3.08
CA LEU A 164 -25.95 -2.98 -2.14
C LEU A 164 -26.95 -2.18 -1.29
N ALA A 165 -26.56 -1.00 -0.83
CA ALA A 165 -27.43 -0.13 -0.06
C ALA A 165 -28.62 0.38 -0.90
N GLU A 166 -28.39 0.68 -2.17
CA GLU A 166 -29.46 1.12 -3.09
C GLU A 166 -30.40 -0.04 -3.45
N GLU A 167 -29.88 -1.24 -3.69
CA GLU A 167 -30.69 -2.44 -3.92
C GLU A 167 -31.57 -2.74 -2.70
N GLU A 168 -31.02 -2.62 -1.48
CA GLU A 168 -31.81 -2.82 -0.25
C GLU A 168 -32.90 -1.76 -0.09
N ARG A 169 -32.60 -0.49 -0.43
CA ARG A 169 -33.59 0.60 -0.44
C ARG A 169 -34.73 0.30 -1.42
N GLN A 170 -34.39 -0.10 -2.62
CA GLN A 170 -35.40 -0.41 -3.65
C GLN A 170 -36.25 -1.61 -3.25
N ARG A 171 -35.63 -2.66 -2.68
CA ARG A 171 -36.38 -3.81 -2.15
C ARG A 171 -37.35 -3.38 -1.05
N LYS A 172 -36.92 -2.56 -0.09
CA LYS A 172 -37.82 -2.05 0.98
C LYS A 172 -38.93 -1.17 0.41
N LEU A 173 -38.68 -0.38 -0.64
CA LEU A 173 -39.71 0.39 -1.32
C LEU A 173 -40.74 -0.53 -2.02
N GLN A 174 -40.28 -1.53 -2.75
CA GLN A 174 -41.16 -2.51 -3.40
C GLN A 174 -42.00 -3.28 -2.38
N GLU A 175 -41.39 -3.74 -1.28
CA GLU A 175 -42.13 -4.40 -0.18
C GLU A 175 -43.20 -3.48 0.42
N ARG A 176 -42.86 -2.20 0.63
CA ARG A 176 -43.84 -1.20 1.10
C ARG A 176 -44.95 -0.96 0.11
N GLU A 177 -44.64 -0.95 -1.17
CA GLU A 177 -45.66 -0.77 -2.24
C GLU A 177 -46.52 -2.02 -2.37
N ALA A 178 -45.94 -3.21 -2.34
CA ALA A 178 -46.68 -4.47 -2.37
C ALA A 178 -47.63 -4.66 -1.16
N ASN A 179 -47.18 -4.13 -0.01
CA ASN A 179 -47.97 -4.22 1.24
C ASN A 179 -48.93 -3.03 1.44
N LYS A 180 -49.06 -2.16 0.44
CA LYS A 180 -50.08 -1.08 0.50
C LYS A 180 -51.47 -1.68 0.40
N GLU A 181 -52.22 -1.59 1.49
CA GLU A 181 -53.62 -1.94 1.50
C GLU A 181 -54.44 -1.05 0.54
N PRO A 182 -55.52 -1.59 -0.04
CA PRO A 182 -56.37 -0.85 -0.97
C PRO A 182 -56.96 0.39 -0.30
N GLU A 183 -57.10 1.45 -1.08
CA GLU A 183 -57.75 2.67 -0.67
C GLU A 183 -59.18 2.69 -1.18
N GLN A 184 -60.13 3.00 -0.31
CA GLN A 184 -61.55 3.11 -0.63
C GLN A 184 -62.13 4.35 0.03
N ASN A 185 -62.96 5.12 -0.70
CA ASN A 185 -63.56 6.37 -0.22
C ASN A 185 -62.54 7.38 0.37
N GLY A 186 -61.30 7.44 -0.17
CA GLY A 186 -60.24 8.33 0.28
C GLY A 186 -59.63 7.92 1.63
N ILE A 187 -59.87 6.69 2.07
CA ILE A 187 -59.32 6.09 3.28
C ILE A 187 -58.57 4.82 2.91
N ARG A 188 -57.33 4.69 3.43
CA ARG A 188 -56.58 3.48 3.30
C ARG A 188 -56.79 2.62 4.54
N ARG A 189 -56.99 1.31 4.33
CA ARG A 189 -57.06 0.35 5.41
C ARG A 189 -55.76 0.29 6.17
N PRO A 190 -55.73 0.20 7.52
CA PRO A 190 -54.51 0.04 8.28
C PRO A 190 -53.77 -1.23 7.88
N GLY A 191 -52.41 -1.14 7.90
CA GLY A 191 -51.56 -2.28 7.58
C GLY A 191 -51.74 -3.48 8.54
N THR A 192 -51.60 -4.67 8.03
CA THR A 192 -51.68 -5.92 8.84
C THR A 192 -50.69 -5.88 10.01
N GLY A 193 -51.06 -6.46 11.16
CA GLY A 193 -50.22 -6.50 12.36
C GLY A 193 -50.16 -5.18 13.15
N THR A 194 -50.99 -4.19 12.83
CA THR A 194 -51.11 -2.97 13.64
C THR A 194 -52.33 -3.00 14.56
N LEU A 195 -52.27 -2.27 15.71
CA LEU A 195 -53.41 -2.14 16.62
C LEU A 195 -54.62 -1.48 15.95
N CYS A 196 -54.34 -0.54 15.03
CA CYS A 196 -55.42 0.07 14.22
C CYS A 196 -56.11 -0.97 13.32
N ARG A 197 -55.34 -1.88 12.72
CA ARG A 197 -55.87 -2.97 11.92
C ARG A 197 -56.70 -3.91 12.78
N ALA A 198 -56.25 -4.28 13.96
CA ALA A 198 -56.99 -5.13 14.88
C ALA A 198 -58.37 -4.53 15.26
N ALA A 199 -58.43 -3.19 15.48
CA ALA A 199 -59.70 -2.48 15.68
C ALA A 199 -60.64 -2.64 14.48
N TRP A 200 -60.13 -2.46 13.24
CA TRP A 200 -60.90 -2.60 12.01
C TRP A 200 -61.39 -4.03 11.83
N ASP A 201 -60.56 -5.04 12.10
CA ASP A 201 -60.92 -6.46 11.99
C ASP A 201 -61.97 -6.81 13.02
N MET A 202 -62.00 -6.18 14.21
CA MET A 202 -63.12 -6.32 15.16
C MET A 202 -64.43 -5.73 14.61
N PHE A 203 -64.40 -4.54 13.98
CA PHE A 203 -65.58 -3.95 13.33
C PHE A 203 -66.06 -4.84 12.20
N ASP A 204 -65.16 -5.37 11.36
CA ASP A 204 -65.49 -6.28 10.26
C ASP A 204 -66.12 -7.58 10.79
N ALA A 205 -65.52 -8.22 11.82
CA ALA A 205 -66.00 -9.44 12.43
C ALA A 205 -67.42 -9.24 12.99
N VAL A 206 -67.65 -8.17 13.75
CA VAL A 206 -68.95 -7.86 14.31
C VAL A 206 -69.96 -7.57 13.22
N SER A 207 -69.58 -6.83 12.18
CA SER A 207 -70.44 -6.52 11.04
C SER A 207 -70.87 -7.78 10.29
N THR A 208 -69.96 -8.72 10.12
CA THR A 208 -70.22 -10.01 9.46
C THR A 208 -71.25 -10.84 10.24
N VAL A 209 -71.11 -10.93 11.54
CA VAL A 209 -72.05 -11.70 12.41
C VAL A 209 -73.43 -11.02 12.44
N LEU A 210 -73.48 -9.70 12.49
CA LEU A 210 -74.72 -8.94 12.49
C LEU A 210 -75.45 -8.89 11.15
N GLY A 211 -74.74 -9.13 10.04
CA GLY A 211 -75.26 -8.87 8.71
C GLY A 211 -75.55 -7.38 8.46
N SER A 212 -74.96 -6.50 9.31
CA SER A 212 -75.17 -5.04 9.27
C SER A 212 -73.98 -4.35 9.92
N THR A 213 -73.97 -3.01 9.85
CA THR A 213 -72.83 -2.18 10.36
C THR A 213 -72.64 -2.40 11.88
N ALA A 214 -71.42 -2.72 12.30
CA ALA A 214 -71.08 -2.86 13.72
C ALA A 214 -71.34 -1.55 14.51
N PRO A 215 -72.08 -1.57 15.60
CA PRO A 215 -72.24 -0.42 16.48
C PRO A 215 -70.99 -0.31 17.38
N ILE A 216 -70.43 0.92 17.49
CA ILE A 216 -69.22 1.17 18.30
C ILE A 216 -69.42 0.76 19.77
N GLY A 217 -70.64 0.92 20.28
CA GLY A 217 -70.95 0.58 21.70
C GLY A 217 -70.69 -0.88 22.09
N TYR A 218 -70.61 -1.79 21.10
CA TYR A 218 -70.30 -3.23 21.33
C TYR A 218 -68.83 -3.56 21.14
N VAL A 219 -68.20 -2.95 20.15
CA VAL A 219 -66.78 -3.23 19.88
C VAL A 219 -65.87 -2.50 20.88
N LEU A 220 -66.23 -1.32 21.31
CA LEU A 220 -65.42 -0.50 22.22
C LEU A 220 -65.14 -1.17 23.55
N PRO A 221 -66.09 -1.73 24.28
CA PRO A 221 -65.81 -2.44 25.55
C PRO A 221 -64.83 -3.61 25.32
N VAL A 222 -65.05 -4.41 24.30
CA VAL A 222 -64.17 -5.55 23.96
C VAL A 222 -62.75 -5.09 23.58
N ALA A 223 -62.67 -4.01 22.83
CA ALA A 223 -61.36 -3.43 22.45
C ALA A 223 -60.61 -2.91 23.67
N LEU A 224 -61.28 -2.28 24.63
CA LEU A 224 -60.71 -1.78 25.89
C LEU A 224 -60.24 -2.96 26.78
N ASP A 225 -61.06 -3.97 26.97
CA ASP A 225 -60.73 -5.17 27.74
C ASP A 225 -59.45 -5.86 27.17
N ARG A 226 -59.21 -5.69 25.87
CA ARG A 226 -58.04 -6.23 25.15
C ARG A 226 -56.87 -5.23 25.06
N GLY A 227 -56.94 -4.10 25.77
CA GLY A 227 -55.83 -3.13 25.90
C GLY A 227 -55.72 -2.13 24.76
N LEU A 228 -56.74 -1.98 23.91
CA LEU A 228 -56.74 -0.91 22.90
C LEU A 228 -57.13 0.42 23.55
N ASN A 229 -56.57 1.53 23.08
CA ASN A 229 -56.86 2.86 23.57
C ASN A 229 -58.22 3.35 23.02
N GLU A 230 -59.10 3.83 23.91
CA GLU A 230 -60.47 4.32 23.59
C GLU A 230 -60.49 5.35 22.48
N ALA A 231 -59.60 6.40 22.59
CA ALA A 231 -59.54 7.48 21.60
C ALA A 231 -59.16 6.96 20.21
N ASN A 232 -58.21 6.01 20.18
CA ASN A 232 -57.79 5.38 18.93
C ASN A 232 -58.89 4.53 18.32
N VAL A 233 -59.59 3.70 19.10
CA VAL A 233 -60.72 2.89 18.63
C VAL A 233 -61.82 3.74 18.06
N LYS A 234 -62.19 4.86 18.70
CA LYS A 234 -63.18 5.80 18.21
C LYS A 234 -62.74 6.48 16.91
N ALA A 235 -61.50 6.89 16.81
CA ALA A 235 -60.97 7.49 15.61
C ALA A 235 -60.91 6.47 14.46
N GLU A 236 -60.48 5.25 14.71
CA GLU A 236 -60.44 4.18 13.70
C GLU A 236 -61.87 3.75 13.26
N TYR A 237 -62.84 3.76 14.18
CA TYR A 237 -64.25 3.55 13.80
C TYR A 237 -64.78 4.57 12.84
N ALA A 238 -64.48 5.86 13.03
CA ALA A 238 -64.87 6.90 12.12
C ALA A 238 -64.22 6.72 10.72
N ARG A 239 -62.93 6.33 10.69
CA ARG A 239 -62.22 6.02 9.44
C ARG A 239 -62.78 4.77 8.75
N TRP A 240 -63.05 3.70 9.52
CA TRP A 240 -63.62 2.46 9.05
C TRP A 240 -65.01 2.69 8.42
N LYS A 241 -65.91 3.45 9.09
CA LYS A 241 -67.21 3.84 8.52
C LYS A 241 -67.03 4.59 7.19
N LYS A 242 -66.13 5.58 7.14
CA LYS A 242 -65.88 6.34 5.93
C LYS A 242 -65.38 5.43 4.80
N TYR A 243 -64.48 4.47 5.13
CA TYR A 243 -63.95 3.49 4.19
C TYR A 243 -65.10 2.67 3.56
N HIS A 244 -66.07 2.21 4.37
CA HIS A 244 -67.23 1.44 3.90
C HIS A 244 -68.41 2.33 3.38
N GLY A 245 -68.22 3.63 3.30
CA GLY A 245 -69.26 4.57 2.83
C GLY A 245 -70.43 4.72 3.79
N ILE A 246 -70.27 4.36 5.07
CA ILE A 246 -71.33 4.37 6.08
C ILE A 246 -71.47 5.79 6.64
N THR A 247 -72.65 6.36 6.50
CA THR A 247 -72.98 7.70 7.02
C THR A 247 -74.02 7.57 8.18
N GLY A 248 -73.92 8.51 9.12
CA GLY A 248 -74.87 8.57 10.24
C GLY A 248 -74.48 7.74 11.48
N ARG A 249 -75.36 7.75 12.48
CA ARG A 249 -75.21 6.99 13.74
C ARG A 249 -75.78 5.58 13.52
N VAL A 250 -75.01 4.61 14.03
CA VAL A 250 -75.40 3.19 13.96
C VAL A 250 -75.84 2.77 15.39
N ASP A 251 -77.12 2.63 15.57
CA ASP A 251 -77.77 2.15 16.79
C ASP A 251 -78.63 0.92 16.46
N ILE A 252 -78.06 -0.26 16.61
CA ILE A 252 -78.75 -1.52 16.37
C ILE A 252 -78.67 -2.35 17.67
N PRO A 253 -79.83 -2.92 18.16
CA PRO A 253 -79.75 -3.86 19.29
C PRO A 253 -78.98 -5.12 18.87
N VAL A 254 -78.02 -5.50 19.69
CA VAL A 254 -77.05 -6.55 19.31
C VAL A 254 -77.23 -7.80 20.19
N PRO A 255 -77.29 -8.98 19.58
CA PRO A 255 -77.31 -10.29 20.28
C PRO A 255 -76.00 -10.58 21.02
N ALA A 256 -76.08 -11.43 22.06
CA ALA A 256 -74.93 -11.76 22.90
C ALA A 256 -73.77 -12.46 22.12
N GLU A 257 -74.10 -13.22 21.07
CA GLU A 257 -73.13 -13.96 20.22
C GLU A 257 -72.12 -13.05 19.47
N VAL A 258 -72.44 -11.77 19.34
CA VAL A 258 -71.58 -10.77 18.66
C VAL A 258 -70.32 -10.43 19.49
N ARG A 259 -70.38 -10.59 20.80
CA ARG A 259 -69.25 -10.32 21.69
C ARG A 259 -68.12 -11.31 21.46
N ASP A 260 -68.45 -12.54 21.15
CA ASP A 260 -67.50 -13.61 20.89
C ASP A 260 -66.74 -13.41 19.57
N ALA A 261 -67.42 -12.87 18.55
CA ALA A 261 -66.78 -12.56 17.28
C ALA A 261 -65.69 -11.47 17.42
N ALA A 262 -65.92 -10.45 18.25
CA ALA A 262 -64.90 -9.40 18.52
C ALA A 262 -63.74 -9.97 19.36
N ASN A 263 -64.02 -10.92 20.27
CA ASN A 263 -62.98 -11.57 21.09
C ASN A 263 -62.10 -12.52 20.29
N ALA A 264 -62.54 -13.06 19.17
CA ALA A 264 -61.80 -13.99 18.32
C ALA A 264 -60.72 -13.28 17.47
N VAL A 265 -60.74 -11.97 17.38
CA VAL A 265 -59.72 -11.23 16.59
C VAL A 265 -58.38 -11.19 17.33
N GLU A 266 -57.29 -11.62 16.68
CA GLU A 266 -55.95 -11.54 17.24
C GLU A 266 -55.47 -10.08 17.36
N ILE A 267 -54.97 -9.70 18.54
CA ILE A 267 -54.31 -8.42 18.75
C ILE A 267 -52.81 -8.66 18.71
N PRO A 268 -52.06 -7.94 17.84
CA PRO A 268 -50.64 -8.04 17.81
C PRO A 268 -50.03 -7.58 19.15
N VAL A 269 -49.18 -8.40 19.74
CA VAL A 269 -48.42 -8.04 20.94
C VAL A 269 -47.48 -6.86 20.55
N ALA A 270 -47.75 -5.67 21.12
CA ALA A 270 -46.84 -4.58 20.99
C ALA A 270 -45.50 -5.03 21.61
N ASN A 271 -44.45 -5.15 20.80
CA ASN A 271 -43.09 -5.35 21.32
C ASN A 271 -42.83 -4.23 22.31
N ALA A 272 -42.84 -4.54 23.59
CA ALA A 272 -42.33 -3.68 24.63
C ALA A 272 -40.82 -3.52 24.37
N VAL A 273 -40.46 -2.44 23.70
CA VAL A 273 -39.06 -1.98 23.65
C VAL A 273 -38.76 -1.50 25.08
N MET A 274 -37.98 -2.32 25.81
CA MET A 274 -37.30 -1.83 27.01
C MET A 274 -36.21 -0.85 26.64
#